data_e383766ea10359a50bcc2e89e72ae935
#
_entry.id   e383766ea10359a50bcc2e89e72ae935
#
_cell.length_a   1.000
_cell.length_b   1.000
_cell.length_c   1.000
_cell.angle_alpha   90.00
_cell.angle_beta   90.00
_cell.angle_gamma   90.00
#
_symmetry.space_group_name_H-M   'P 1'
#
loop_
_entity.id
_entity.type
_entity.pdbx_description
1 polymer ?
#
loop_
_entity_poly.entity_id
_entity_poly.type
_entity_poly.pdbx_seq_one_letter_code
_entity_poly.pdbx_strand_id
1 'polypeptide(L)'
;FEQEYTLTDPMQQPLVPEEITQGEFYCGIGAGRVIGRLVAEEHLKNCYDAGITLFGNNAEVMISQWEYQTNPKEALNAADDLWMARYIMERGTEKFNMRVSYHPKIYKDLNGAGCHVNVSTSQTRKSLTSKETAEIMKKFEKTHDEHITVYGDGNELRLTGEHETSSFDKFTWGVSDRSASVRIPSHVVQQKQGYFEDRRPAATCDPYKVTS
;
A
#
# COMPACT_ATOMS: atom_id res chain seq x y z
N PHE A 1 0.27 -2.62 7.34
CA PHE A 1 0.50 -2.55 5.90
C PHE A 1 -0.79 -2.13 5.19
N GLU A 2 -0.63 -1.35 4.13
CA GLU A 2 -1.67 -0.94 3.19
C GLU A 2 -1.31 -1.55 1.83
N GLN A 3 -1.83 -2.74 1.54
CA GLN A 3 -1.48 -3.51 0.36
C GLN A 3 -2.39 -3.17 -0.81
N GLU A 4 -1.85 -2.54 -1.82
CA GLU A 4 -2.51 -2.34 -3.11
C GLU A 4 -2.29 -3.55 -4.03
N TYR A 5 -3.27 -3.83 -4.87
CA TYR A 5 -3.25 -4.90 -5.86
C TYR A 5 -4.19 -4.60 -7.03
N THR A 6 -3.94 -5.20 -8.17
CA THR A 6 -4.80 -5.07 -9.35
C THR A 6 -5.42 -6.42 -9.70
N LEU A 7 -6.72 -6.47 -9.92
CA LEU A 7 -7.41 -7.64 -10.46
C LEU A 7 -7.25 -7.66 -11.98
N THR A 8 -6.95 -8.85 -12.50
CA THR A 8 -6.77 -9.09 -13.94
C THR A 8 -7.62 -10.27 -14.39
N ASP A 9 -7.75 -10.44 -15.68
CA ASP A 9 -8.30 -11.65 -16.27
C ASP A 9 -7.31 -12.85 -16.10
N PRO A 10 -7.72 -14.08 -16.45
CA PRO A 10 -6.84 -15.25 -16.35
C PRO A 10 -5.58 -15.18 -17.22
N MET A 11 -5.57 -14.34 -18.25
CA MET A 11 -4.42 -14.10 -19.14
C MET A 11 -3.53 -12.95 -18.66
N GLN A 12 -3.78 -12.46 -17.42
CA GLN A 12 -3.11 -11.31 -16.80
C GLN A 12 -3.33 -9.98 -17.56
N GLN A 13 -4.40 -9.90 -18.34
CA GLN A 13 -4.79 -8.64 -18.93
C GLN A 13 -5.66 -7.87 -17.93
N PRO A 14 -5.43 -6.58 -17.77
CA PRO A 14 -6.24 -5.76 -16.90
C PRO A 14 -7.72 -5.74 -17.28
N LEU A 15 -8.59 -5.71 -16.28
CA LEU A 15 -10.06 -5.64 -16.46
C LEU A 15 -10.48 -4.19 -16.73
N VAL A 16 -10.06 -3.63 -17.84
CA VAL A 16 -10.21 -2.20 -18.10
C VAL A 16 -10.90 -1.94 -19.45
N PRO A 17 -11.75 -0.91 -19.52
CA PRO A 17 -12.21 -0.38 -20.80
C PRO A 17 -11.05 0.16 -21.65
N GLU A 18 -11.24 0.27 -22.96
CA GLU A 18 -10.21 0.78 -23.88
C GLU A 18 -9.74 2.21 -23.58
N GLU A 19 -10.61 3.02 -22.98
CA GLU A 19 -10.29 4.38 -22.54
C GLU A 19 -10.38 4.47 -21.01
N ILE A 20 -9.23 4.62 -20.34
CA ILE A 20 -9.16 4.76 -18.88
C ILE A 20 -8.76 6.18 -18.53
N THR A 21 -9.58 6.82 -17.71
CA THR A 21 -9.25 8.08 -17.08
C THR A 21 -8.74 7.88 -15.67
N GLN A 22 -7.72 8.64 -15.30
CA GLN A 22 -7.15 8.64 -13.97
C GLN A 22 -8.14 9.27 -12.97
N GLY A 23 -8.34 8.65 -11.79
CA GLY A 23 -9.00 9.29 -10.65
C GLY A 23 -10.50 9.08 -10.50
N GLU A 24 -11.19 8.44 -11.44
CA GLU A 24 -12.65 8.29 -11.38
C GLU A 24 -13.14 7.19 -10.42
N PHE A 25 -12.27 6.31 -9.98
CA PHE A 25 -12.63 5.04 -9.33
C PHE A 25 -12.29 5.01 -7.83
N TYR A 26 -11.52 5.95 -7.35
CA TYR A 26 -11.09 6.01 -5.94
C TYR A 26 -12.27 6.02 -4.98
N CYS A 27 -12.30 5.06 -4.06
CA CYS A 27 -13.41 4.82 -3.12
C CYS A 27 -14.77 4.73 -3.80
N GLY A 28 -14.81 4.29 -5.08
CA GLY A 28 -16.01 4.28 -5.91
C GLY A 28 -17.12 3.41 -5.35
N ILE A 29 -18.37 3.88 -5.47
CA ILE A 29 -19.61 3.20 -5.07
C ILE A 29 -20.58 3.21 -6.23
N GLY A 30 -21.22 2.08 -6.46
CA GLY A 30 -22.24 1.91 -7.50
C GLY A 30 -21.77 1.12 -8.72
N ALA A 31 -22.71 0.64 -9.50
CA ALA A 31 -22.46 -0.11 -10.72
C ALA A 31 -21.69 0.75 -11.74
N GLY A 32 -20.66 0.16 -12.36
CA GLY A 32 -19.80 0.85 -13.31
C GLY A 32 -18.74 1.77 -12.70
N ARG A 33 -18.72 1.92 -11.35
CA ARG A 33 -17.72 2.72 -10.63
C ARG A 33 -16.59 1.90 -10.06
N VAL A 34 -16.74 0.59 -9.98
CA VAL A 34 -15.73 -0.34 -9.50
C VAL A 34 -15.82 -1.66 -10.23
N ILE A 35 -14.70 -2.33 -10.40
CA ILE A 35 -14.60 -3.71 -10.85
C ILE A 35 -13.98 -4.53 -9.72
N GLY A 36 -14.54 -5.74 -9.47
CA GLY A 36 -13.95 -6.69 -8.51
C GLY A 36 -14.39 -6.53 -7.05
N ARG A 37 -15.43 -5.76 -6.74
CA ARG A 37 -15.92 -5.61 -5.35
C ARG A 37 -16.22 -6.94 -4.68
N LEU A 38 -16.87 -7.86 -5.36
CA LEU A 38 -17.17 -9.19 -4.80
C LEU A 38 -15.90 -9.97 -4.43
N VAL A 39 -14.83 -9.81 -5.21
CA VAL A 39 -13.51 -10.40 -4.91
C VAL A 39 -12.92 -9.77 -3.64
N ALA A 40 -12.93 -8.45 -3.56
CA ALA A 40 -12.39 -7.72 -2.42
C ALA A 40 -13.15 -8.02 -1.10
N GLU A 41 -14.49 -8.13 -1.17
CA GLU A 41 -15.34 -8.48 -0.02
C GLU A 41 -15.18 -9.96 0.39
N GLU A 42 -15.09 -10.87 -0.57
CA GLU A 42 -14.81 -12.28 -0.31
C GLU A 42 -13.42 -12.47 0.31
N HIS A 43 -12.42 -11.73 -0.15
CA HIS A 43 -11.10 -11.73 0.45
C HIS A 43 -11.12 -11.28 1.90
N LEU A 44 -11.80 -10.18 2.20
CA LEU A 44 -11.96 -9.67 3.56
C LEU A 44 -12.58 -10.72 4.47
N LYS A 45 -13.65 -11.38 4.00
CA LYS A 45 -14.32 -12.47 4.73
C LYS A 45 -13.39 -13.66 4.96
N ASN A 46 -12.68 -14.11 3.93
CA ASN A 46 -11.80 -15.28 4.03
C ASN A 46 -10.61 -15.02 4.96
N CYS A 47 -10.05 -13.81 4.96
CA CYS A 47 -9.02 -13.39 5.92
C CYS A 47 -9.57 -13.43 7.35
N TYR A 48 -10.78 -12.90 7.58
CA TYR A 48 -11.42 -12.93 8.89
C TYR A 48 -11.66 -14.36 9.37
N ASP A 49 -12.18 -15.25 8.52
CA ASP A 49 -12.41 -16.66 8.82
C ASP A 49 -11.10 -17.42 9.13
N ALA A 50 -9.98 -16.97 8.56
CA ALA A 50 -8.64 -17.49 8.83
C ALA A 50 -7.98 -16.87 10.08
N GLY A 51 -8.64 -15.98 10.81
CA GLY A 51 -8.12 -15.31 11.99
C GLY A 51 -7.22 -14.10 11.68
N ILE A 52 -7.21 -13.62 10.43
CA ILE A 52 -6.48 -12.44 10.00
C ILE A 52 -7.44 -11.27 9.93
N THR A 53 -7.29 -10.32 10.84
CA THR A 53 -8.13 -9.12 10.82
C THR A 53 -7.56 -8.11 9.81
N LEU A 54 -8.36 -7.78 8.80
CA LEU A 54 -8.13 -6.64 7.94
C LEU A 54 -8.89 -5.44 8.50
N PHE A 55 -8.23 -4.29 8.55
CA PHE A 55 -8.80 -3.06 9.11
C PHE A 55 -9.79 -2.39 8.15
N GLY A 56 -9.59 -2.58 6.85
CA GLY A 56 -10.46 -2.07 5.81
C GLY A 56 -10.04 -2.52 4.41
N ASN A 57 -10.87 -2.17 3.45
CA ASN A 57 -10.54 -2.24 2.02
C ASN A 57 -11.21 -1.09 1.26
N ASN A 58 -10.63 -0.67 0.17
CA ASN A 58 -11.18 0.36 -0.72
C ASN A 58 -10.73 0.13 -2.17
N ALA A 59 -11.54 0.60 -3.10
CA ALA A 59 -11.14 0.71 -4.49
C ALA A 59 -10.13 1.86 -4.63
N GLU A 60 -9.10 1.65 -5.45
CA GLU A 60 -8.04 2.59 -5.72
C GLU A 60 -8.33 3.50 -6.93
N VAL A 61 -7.40 4.42 -7.19
CA VAL A 61 -7.51 5.44 -8.25
C VAL A 61 -7.61 4.78 -9.63
N MET A 62 -6.86 3.70 -9.88
CA MET A 62 -6.94 2.94 -11.11
C MET A 62 -8.09 1.94 -11.05
N ILE A 63 -8.84 1.79 -12.15
CA ILE A 63 -9.92 0.79 -12.23
C ILE A 63 -9.38 -0.62 -11.99
N SER A 64 -10.16 -1.48 -11.33
CA SER A 64 -9.80 -2.83 -10.86
C SER A 64 -8.63 -2.90 -9.87
N GLN A 65 -8.07 -1.76 -9.47
CA GLN A 65 -7.11 -1.69 -8.38
C GLN A 65 -7.84 -1.50 -7.05
N TRP A 66 -7.37 -2.21 -6.06
CA TRP A 66 -7.90 -2.25 -4.70
C TRP A 66 -6.79 -2.19 -3.69
N GLU A 67 -7.14 -1.77 -2.49
CA GLU A 67 -6.26 -1.77 -1.32
C GLU A 67 -6.95 -2.49 -0.17
N TYR A 68 -6.18 -3.23 0.63
CA TYR A 68 -6.60 -3.67 1.95
C TYR A 68 -5.56 -3.29 3.00
N GLN A 69 -6.02 -2.99 4.23
CA GLN A 69 -5.17 -2.65 5.34
C GLN A 69 -5.16 -3.79 6.37
N THR A 70 -3.94 -4.26 6.72
CA THR A 70 -3.78 -5.23 7.81
C THR A 70 -3.88 -4.56 9.17
N ASN A 71 -4.32 -5.31 10.18
CA ASN A 71 -4.39 -4.80 11.55
C ASN A 71 -2.99 -4.49 12.11
N PRO A 72 -2.82 -3.41 12.91
CA PRO A 72 -1.55 -3.13 13.56
C PRO A 72 -1.12 -4.25 14.51
N LYS A 73 0.09 -4.76 14.32
CA LYS A 73 0.72 -5.82 15.12
C LYS A 73 2.21 -5.56 15.29
N GLU A 74 2.88 -6.36 16.09
CA GLU A 74 4.35 -6.46 16.07
C GLU A 74 4.85 -6.84 14.69
N ALA A 75 6.02 -6.34 14.30
CA ALA A 75 6.55 -6.39 12.94
C ALA A 75 6.49 -7.78 12.30
N LEU A 76 6.97 -8.83 13.00
CA LEU A 76 6.96 -10.20 12.51
C LEU A 76 5.52 -10.70 12.25
N ASN A 77 4.62 -10.52 13.22
CA ASN A 77 3.24 -10.95 13.08
C ASN A 77 2.48 -10.18 11.98
N ALA A 78 2.80 -8.90 11.79
CA ALA A 78 2.23 -8.13 10.70
C ALA A 78 2.71 -8.63 9.32
N ALA A 79 3.97 -9.03 9.21
CA ALA A 79 4.52 -9.62 7.99
C ALA A 79 3.92 -10.99 7.69
N ASP A 80 3.72 -11.85 8.70
CA ASP A 80 3.02 -13.13 8.58
C ASP A 80 1.59 -12.94 8.07
N ASP A 81 0.83 -12.01 8.68
CA ASP A 81 -0.54 -11.70 8.26
C ASP A 81 -0.59 -11.21 6.80
N LEU A 82 0.36 -10.38 6.38
CA LEU A 82 0.40 -9.87 5.01
C LEU A 82 0.67 -11.01 4.00
N TRP A 83 1.61 -11.91 4.27
CA TRP A 83 1.86 -13.07 3.41
C TRP A 83 0.65 -13.99 3.31
N MET A 84 0.00 -14.26 4.44
CA MET A 84 -1.23 -15.08 4.43
C MET A 84 -2.38 -14.38 3.72
N ALA A 85 -2.55 -13.08 3.90
CA ALA A 85 -3.57 -12.31 3.18
C ALA A 85 -3.33 -12.34 1.66
N ARG A 86 -2.08 -12.22 1.20
CA ARG A 86 -1.72 -12.39 -0.22
C ARG A 86 -2.08 -13.77 -0.74
N TYR A 87 -1.74 -14.83 0.01
CA TYR A 87 -2.10 -16.21 -0.36
C TYR A 87 -3.61 -16.41 -0.45
N ILE A 88 -4.37 -15.90 0.53
CA ILE A 88 -5.84 -15.99 0.55
C ILE A 88 -6.43 -15.23 -0.65
N MET A 89 -5.85 -14.10 -1.05
CA MET A 89 -6.26 -13.35 -2.25
C MET A 89 -6.04 -14.20 -3.51
N GLU A 90 -4.84 -14.76 -3.70
CA GLU A 90 -4.54 -15.65 -4.84
C GLU A 90 -5.53 -16.80 -4.95
N ARG A 91 -5.83 -17.46 -3.85
CA ARG A 91 -6.78 -18.56 -3.80
C ARG A 91 -8.22 -18.09 -4.03
N GLY A 92 -8.57 -16.94 -3.47
CA GLY A 92 -9.91 -16.36 -3.57
C GLY A 92 -10.29 -15.96 -5.00
N THR A 93 -9.35 -15.44 -5.77
CA THR A 93 -9.57 -15.00 -7.15
C THR A 93 -9.91 -16.14 -8.11
N GLU A 94 -9.48 -17.38 -7.83
CA GLU A 94 -9.78 -18.57 -8.64
C GLU A 94 -11.30 -18.77 -8.80
N LYS A 95 -12.07 -18.55 -7.74
CA LYS A 95 -13.54 -18.69 -7.73
C LYS A 95 -14.23 -17.75 -8.73
N PHE A 96 -13.61 -16.63 -9.03
CA PHE A 96 -14.13 -15.59 -9.92
C PHE A 96 -13.53 -15.66 -11.32
N ASN A 97 -12.68 -16.67 -11.60
CA ASN A 97 -11.91 -16.77 -12.84
C ASN A 97 -11.12 -15.48 -13.12
N MET A 98 -10.50 -14.95 -12.05
CA MET A 98 -9.63 -13.77 -12.05
C MET A 98 -8.27 -14.11 -11.48
N ARG A 99 -7.32 -13.21 -11.66
CA ARG A 99 -6.00 -13.24 -11.01
C ARG A 99 -5.75 -11.93 -10.29
N VAL A 100 -4.92 -12.00 -9.26
CA VAL A 100 -4.36 -10.81 -8.61
C VAL A 100 -2.97 -10.51 -9.15
N SER A 101 -2.66 -9.26 -9.33
CA SER A 101 -1.32 -8.77 -9.67
C SER A 101 -0.84 -7.78 -8.62
N TYR A 102 0.36 -8.02 -8.11
CA TYR A 102 1.10 -7.09 -7.25
C TYR A 102 2.17 -6.32 -8.04
N HIS A 103 2.09 -6.33 -9.39
CA HIS A 103 3.03 -5.60 -10.22
C HIS A 103 2.98 -4.10 -9.89
N PRO A 104 4.11 -3.45 -9.58
CA PRO A 104 4.12 -2.07 -9.08
C PRO A 104 3.64 -1.03 -10.10
N LYS A 105 3.65 -1.33 -11.39
CA LYS A 105 3.21 -0.43 -12.45
C LYS A 105 2.70 -1.21 -13.66
N ILE A 106 1.43 -1.60 -13.67
CA ILE A 106 0.84 -2.33 -14.81
C ILE A 106 0.69 -1.41 -16.03
N TYR A 107 0.25 -0.17 -15.81
CA TYR A 107 0.13 0.85 -16.84
C TYR A 107 1.09 1.99 -16.60
N LYS A 108 1.79 2.40 -17.65
CA LYS A 108 2.80 3.46 -17.58
C LYS A 108 2.22 4.80 -17.10
N ASP A 109 1.04 5.16 -17.58
CA ASP A 109 0.45 6.50 -17.40
C ASP A 109 -0.63 6.56 -16.31
N LEU A 110 -0.80 5.49 -15.50
CA LEU A 110 -1.77 5.42 -14.41
C LEU A 110 -1.05 5.19 -13.07
N ASN A 111 -1.81 5.22 -11.98
CA ASN A 111 -1.28 4.91 -10.65
C ASN A 111 -0.63 3.53 -10.60
N GLY A 112 0.48 3.44 -9.88
CA GLY A 112 1.11 2.16 -9.54
C GLY A 112 0.48 1.52 -8.31
N ALA A 113 0.97 0.35 -7.94
CA ALA A 113 0.59 -0.38 -6.74
C ALA A 113 1.71 -0.37 -5.70
N GLY A 114 1.42 0.16 -4.52
CA GLY A 114 2.31 0.21 -3.36
C GLY A 114 1.92 -0.80 -2.28
N CYS A 115 2.78 -0.90 -1.28
CA CYS A 115 2.49 -1.54 -0.01
C CYS A 115 2.99 -0.63 1.10
N HIS A 116 2.23 0.41 1.40
CA HIS A 116 2.62 1.41 2.39
C HIS A 116 2.70 0.80 3.78
N VAL A 117 3.61 1.30 4.59
CA VAL A 117 3.85 0.76 5.93
C VAL A 117 3.67 1.83 6.98
N ASN A 118 2.66 1.67 7.82
CA ASN A 118 2.45 2.51 9.00
C ASN A 118 3.32 2.01 10.15
N VAL A 119 4.31 2.81 10.54
CA VAL A 119 5.31 2.42 11.55
C VAL A 119 5.12 3.25 12.81
N SER A 120 5.02 2.57 13.94
CA SER A 120 5.07 3.19 15.27
C SER A 120 6.00 2.41 16.19
N THR A 121 6.61 3.10 17.13
CA THR A 121 7.40 2.51 18.20
C THR A 121 6.72 2.76 19.54
N SER A 122 7.15 2.08 20.60
CA SER A 122 6.68 2.36 21.96
C SER A 122 6.92 3.81 22.38
N GLN A 123 7.95 4.46 21.82
CA GLN A 123 8.24 5.87 22.04
C GLN A 123 7.30 6.77 21.22
N THR A 124 7.17 6.54 19.89
CA THR A 124 6.34 7.40 19.04
C THR A 124 4.87 7.36 19.42
N ARG A 125 4.38 6.24 19.96
CA ARG A 125 3.02 6.11 20.51
C ARG A 125 2.80 6.94 21.81
N LYS A 126 3.87 7.39 22.45
CA LYS A 126 3.80 8.25 23.65
C LYS A 126 4.13 9.71 23.33
N SER A 127 5.07 9.92 22.43
CA SER A 127 5.54 11.24 22.02
C SER A 127 6.10 11.20 20.59
N LEU A 128 5.62 12.09 19.74
CA LEU A 128 6.13 12.33 18.40
C LEU A 128 6.00 13.83 18.10
N THR A 129 6.83 14.60 18.74
CA THR A 129 6.94 16.06 18.51
C THR A 129 7.58 16.35 17.17
N SER A 130 7.47 17.58 16.66
CA SER A 130 8.10 18.00 15.41
C SER A 130 9.63 17.80 15.42
N LYS A 131 10.27 17.94 16.58
CA LYS A 131 11.70 17.69 16.73
C LYS A 131 12.03 16.21 16.59
N GLU A 132 11.30 15.34 17.30
CA GLU A 132 11.48 13.88 17.22
C GLU A 132 11.17 13.36 15.81
N THR A 133 10.13 13.88 15.19
CA THR A 133 9.82 13.57 13.78
C THR A 133 11.00 13.92 12.87
N ALA A 134 11.55 15.12 12.97
CA ALA A 134 12.68 15.53 12.14
C ALA A 134 13.93 14.67 12.37
N GLU A 135 14.19 14.24 13.61
CA GLU A 135 15.30 13.34 13.95
C GLU A 135 15.11 11.94 13.35
N ILE A 136 13.89 11.41 13.37
CA ILE A 136 13.55 10.13 12.73
C ILE A 136 13.72 10.24 11.21
N MET A 137 13.16 11.29 10.59
CA MET A 137 13.23 11.48 9.14
C MET A 137 14.66 11.63 8.62
N LYS A 138 15.55 12.27 9.38
CA LYS A 138 16.99 12.29 9.06
C LYS A 138 17.65 10.90 9.03
N LYS A 139 17.18 9.98 9.85
CA LYS A 139 17.69 8.60 9.81
C LYS A 139 17.17 7.90 8.55
N PHE A 140 15.89 8.05 8.22
CA PHE A 140 15.31 7.49 6.99
C PHE A 140 15.98 8.05 5.73
N GLU A 141 16.27 9.35 5.70
CA GLU A 141 17.01 9.98 4.60
C GLU A 141 18.41 9.37 4.42
N LYS A 142 19.12 9.15 5.52
CA LYS A 142 20.48 8.57 5.50
C LYS A 142 20.51 7.13 4.98
N THR A 143 19.45 6.35 5.21
CA THR A 143 19.33 4.95 4.81
C THR A 143 18.42 4.76 3.60
N HIS A 144 18.08 5.84 2.88
CA HIS A 144 17.14 5.80 1.77
C HIS A 144 17.54 4.80 0.68
N ASP A 145 18.77 4.89 0.19
CA ASP A 145 19.28 4.03 -0.87
C ASP A 145 19.32 2.56 -0.46
N GLU A 146 19.64 2.26 0.81
CA GLU A 146 19.61 0.92 1.35
C GLU A 146 18.18 0.38 1.40
N HIS A 147 17.22 1.16 1.90
CA HIS A 147 15.82 0.77 1.95
C HIS A 147 15.24 0.50 0.56
N ILE A 148 15.52 1.36 -0.41
CA ILE A 148 15.01 1.22 -1.78
C ILE A 148 15.43 -0.13 -2.40
N THR A 149 16.60 -0.65 -2.09
CA THR A 149 17.08 -1.95 -2.64
C THR A 149 16.25 -3.14 -2.19
N VAL A 150 15.52 -3.03 -1.07
CA VAL A 150 14.70 -4.12 -0.49
C VAL A 150 13.21 -3.85 -0.54
N TYR A 151 12.78 -2.70 -1.07
CA TYR A 151 11.39 -2.26 -1.08
C TYR A 151 10.57 -2.79 -2.26
N GLY A 152 11.04 -3.82 -2.93
CA GLY A 152 10.32 -4.58 -3.95
C GLY A 152 10.84 -4.37 -5.36
N ASP A 153 10.76 -5.43 -6.18
CA ASP A 153 11.19 -5.42 -7.57
C ASP A 153 10.29 -4.52 -8.42
N GLY A 154 10.87 -3.75 -9.33
CA GLY A 154 10.17 -2.85 -10.24
C GLY A 154 9.68 -1.55 -9.57
N ASN A 155 10.14 -1.25 -8.37
CA ASN A 155 9.70 -0.06 -7.63
C ASN A 155 10.11 1.26 -8.31
N GLU A 156 11.18 1.25 -9.10
CA GLU A 156 11.61 2.37 -9.95
C GLU A 156 10.57 2.74 -11.02
N LEU A 157 9.74 1.79 -11.44
CA LEU A 157 8.64 2.03 -12.39
C LEU A 157 7.49 2.82 -11.74
N ARG A 158 7.34 2.68 -10.41
CA ARG A 158 6.28 3.30 -9.63
C ARG A 158 6.69 4.64 -9.03
N LEU A 159 7.89 4.73 -8.45
CA LEU A 159 8.39 5.93 -7.76
C LEU A 159 8.94 6.95 -8.77
N THR A 160 8.05 7.59 -9.51
CA THR A 160 8.40 8.53 -10.59
C THR A 160 8.37 10.00 -10.19
N GLY A 161 7.86 10.33 -9.02
CA GLY A 161 7.56 11.70 -8.60
C GLY A 161 6.21 12.22 -9.12
N GLU A 162 5.46 11.37 -9.82
CA GLU A 162 4.11 11.63 -10.32
C GLU A 162 3.11 10.64 -9.71
N HIS A 163 1.80 10.85 -9.94
CA HIS A 163 0.75 9.94 -9.49
C HIS A 163 0.80 9.63 -7.98
N GLU A 164 0.95 10.70 -7.16
CA GLU A 164 1.02 10.60 -5.69
C GLU A 164 2.19 9.75 -5.17
N THR A 165 3.32 9.73 -5.89
CA THR A 165 4.55 9.07 -5.43
C THR A 165 5.71 10.06 -5.34
N SER A 166 6.68 9.76 -4.45
CA SER A 166 7.99 10.39 -4.46
C SER A 166 8.86 9.86 -5.61
N SER A 167 9.96 10.54 -5.89
CA SER A 167 10.99 10.03 -6.79
C SER A 167 11.77 8.88 -6.14
N PHE A 168 12.19 7.90 -6.97
CA PHE A 168 12.96 6.73 -6.54
C PHE A 168 14.32 7.09 -5.91
N ASP A 169 14.96 8.12 -6.42
CA ASP A 169 16.31 8.55 -6.07
C ASP A 169 16.36 9.67 -5.02
N LYS A 170 15.21 10.09 -4.49
CA LYS A 170 15.14 11.23 -3.59
C LYS A 170 14.21 10.97 -2.40
N PHE A 171 14.76 11.11 -1.19
CA PHE A 171 13.97 11.08 0.02
C PHE A 171 13.27 12.43 0.28
N THR A 172 11.99 12.35 0.59
CA THR A 172 11.17 13.50 1.02
C THR A 172 10.25 13.09 2.16
N TRP A 173 9.79 14.04 2.93
CA TRP A 173 8.74 13.79 3.91
C TRP A 173 7.88 15.03 4.13
N GLY A 174 6.65 14.82 4.54
CA GLY A 174 5.71 15.93 4.77
C GLY A 174 4.51 15.55 5.60
N VAL A 175 3.81 16.58 6.11
CA VAL A 175 2.55 16.41 6.85
C VAL A 175 1.40 16.34 5.87
N SER A 176 0.65 15.22 5.89
CA SER A 176 -0.47 14.95 4.97
C SER A 176 -0.08 15.04 3.47
N ASP A 177 1.19 14.90 3.16
CA ASP A 177 1.73 14.99 1.81
C ASP A 177 1.76 13.59 1.17
N ARG A 178 0.90 13.35 0.19
CA ARG A 178 0.82 12.09 -0.53
C ARG A 178 1.92 11.91 -1.59
N SER A 179 2.62 12.99 -1.94
CA SER A 179 3.75 12.95 -2.89
C SER A 179 5.09 12.67 -2.21
N ALA A 180 5.12 12.62 -0.87
CA ALA A 180 6.34 12.39 -0.11
C ALA A 180 6.70 10.91 0.02
N SER A 181 7.99 10.62 0.25
CA SER A 181 8.49 9.27 0.61
C SER A 181 7.89 8.79 1.93
N VAL A 182 7.82 9.69 2.92
CA VAL A 182 7.19 9.42 4.22
C VAL A 182 6.17 10.50 4.55
N ARG A 183 4.96 10.07 4.85
CA ARG A 183 3.86 10.95 5.26
C ARG A 183 3.65 10.88 6.77
N ILE A 184 3.51 12.05 7.40
CA ILE A 184 3.05 12.16 8.79
C ILE A 184 1.57 12.55 8.75
N PRO A 185 0.64 11.73 9.24
CA PRO A 185 -0.77 12.08 9.23
C PRO A 185 -1.07 13.33 10.08
N SER A 186 -2.01 14.16 9.65
CA SER A 186 -2.34 15.40 10.35
C SER A 186 -2.78 15.19 11.80
N HIS A 187 -3.55 14.13 12.07
CA HIS A 187 -3.98 13.81 13.44
C HIS A 187 -2.81 13.44 14.36
N VAL A 188 -1.74 12.80 13.81
CA VAL A 188 -0.52 12.48 14.57
C VAL A 188 0.19 13.76 15.00
N VAL A 189 0.28 14.75 14.10
CA VAL A 189 0.87 16.06 14.43
C VAL A 189 0.05 16.78 15.51
N GLN A 190 -1.27 16.74 15.41
CA GLN A 190 -2.18 17.36 16.39
C GLN A 190 -2.07 16.70 17.77
N GLN A 191 -2.02 15.37 17.80
CA GLN A 191 -1.93 14.58 19.03
C GLN A 191 -0.49 14.51 19.60
N LYS A 192 0.52 14.88 18.80
CA LYS A 192 1.94 14.78 19.11
C LYS A 192 2.37 13.37 19.53
N GLN A 193 1.70 12.36 18.96
CA GLN A 193 1.98 10.94 19.18
C GLN A 193 1.34 10.11 18.06
N GLY A 194 1.90 8.91 17.79
CA GLY A 194 1.33 7.97 16.82
C GLY A 194 2.37 7.30 15.94
N TYR A 195 2.16 7.39 14.64
CA TYR A 195 2.92 6.67 13.62
C TYR A 195 3.30 7.59 12.45
N PHE A 196 4.14 7.09 11.59
CA PHE A 196 4.39 7.67 10.26
C PHE A 196 4.19 6.59 9.19
N GLU A 197 3.88 7.00 7.99
CA GLU A 197 3.61 6.13 6.86
C GLU A 197 4.79 6.19 5.88
N ASP A 198 5.52 5.07 5.74
CA ASP A 198 6.48 4.90 4.66
C ASP A 198 5.74 4.46 3.38
N ARG A 199 5.74 5.31 2.38
CA ARG A 199 5.02 5.12 1.12
C ARG A 199 5.90 4.55 0.00
N ARG A 200 7.17 4.31 0.29
CA ARG A 200 8.16 3.85 -0.70
C ARG A 200 8.03 2.38 -1.08
N PRO A 201 7.64 1.43 -0.19
CA PRO A 201 7.57 0.03 -0.58
C PRO A 201 6.56 -0.22 -1.69
N ALA A 202 6.96 -1.04 -2.69
CA ALA A 202 6.09 -1.49 -3.77
C ALA A 202 5.17 -2.62 -3.30
N ALA A 203 4.09 -2.88 -4.03
CA ALA A 203 3.19 -3.99 -3.76
C ALA A 203 3.88 -5.37 -3.77
N THR A 204 5.01 -5.50 -4.47
CA THR A 204 5.86 -6.71 -4.52
C THR A 204 6.80 -6.86 -3.33
N CYS A 205 6.89 -5.90 -2.41
CA CYS A 205 7.86 -5.94 -1.33
C CYS A 205 7.74 -7.20 -0.46
N ASP A 206 8.88 -7.63 0.08
CA ASP A 206 8.93 -8.64 1.13
C ASP A 206 8.71 -7.95 2.49
N PRO A 207 7.57 -8.19 3.18
CA PRO A 207 7.27 -7.50 4.42
C PRO A 207 8.27 -7.79 5.53
N TYR A 208 8.94 -8.94 5.54
CA TYR A 208 9.98 -9.23 6.53
C TYR A 208 11.20 -8.31 6.34
N LYS A 209 11.59 -8.06 5.08
CA LYS A 209 12.70 -7.14 4.77
C LYS A 209 12.35 -5.69 5.05
N VAL A 210 11.10 -5.31 4.81
CA VAL A 210 10.63 -3.94 5.06
C VAL A 210 10.58 -3.62 6.55
N THR A 211 10.34 -4.61 7.39
CA THR A 211 10.18 -4.44 8.85
C THR A 211 11.41 -4.82 9.67
N SER A 212 12.49 -5.27 9.04
CA SER A 212 13.76 -5.66 9.70
C SER A 212 14.78 -4.46 9.89
#